data_c08801966bcb1597995f578793e81e1c
#
_entry.id   c08801966bcb1597995f578793e81e1c
#
_cell.length_a   1.000
_cell.length_b   1.000
_cell.length_c   1.000
_cell.angle_alpha   90.00
_cell.angle_beta   90.00
_cell.angle_gamma   90.00
#
_symmetry.space_group_name_H-M   'P 1'
#
loop_
_entity.id
_entity.type
_entity.pdbx_description
1 polymer ?
#
loop_
_entity_poly.entity_id
_entity_poly.type
_entity_poly.pdbx_seq_one_letter_code
_entity_poly.pdbx_strand_id
1 'polypeptide(L)'
;MNVEFLILYALILSITLNIMYFIRKHINSNEAKIFSKILFSNLLGLMLELMCIYMSNKFSPTSLPAIIFTRAYLIYLITYLLFMTLYNYVLCYTTEKQKKLEHYKKLRNISYTIYAVCVVVCMALPLQTEKGYAIGPAVNFVYLCSTICINVWFIPMIKNRKIIEHKKFVPLYIFILLIIIVAIIQRIYPQATLITIVEFLIVFIMYHTIENPDMKMLDEVHKAKVISDNANEEKTLFLYNMTNEIRGITKDIDKETDNILDETDNKKLMLKK
;
A
#
# COMPACT_ATOMS: atom_id res chain seq x y z
N MET A 1 7.41 10.28 -32.70
CA MET A 1 7.16 11.00 -31.46
C MET A 1 8.40 10.80 -30.60
N ASN A 2 9.10 11.87 -30.25
CA ASN A 2 10.35 11.74 -29.49
C ASN A 2 10.06 11.22 -28.09
N VAL A 3 10.77 10.22 -27.63
CA VAL A 3 10.63 9.62 -26.28
C VAL A 3 10.75 10.67 -25.19
N GLU A 4 11.58 11.68 -25.40
CA GLU A 4 11.76 12.84 -24.50
C GLU A 4 10.46 13.57 -24.18
N PHE A 5 9.59 13.79 -25.16
CA PHE A 5 8.27 14.42 -24.95
C PHE A 5 7.32 13.56 -24.11
N LEU A 6 7.38 12.24 -24.29
CA LEU A 6 6.58 11.33 -23.48
C LEU A 6 7.01 11.34 -22.01
N ILE A 7 8.31 11.34 -21.76
CA ILE A 7 8.86 11.41 -20.40
C ILE A 7 8.53 12.77 -19.77
N LEU A 8 8.66 13.86 -20.52
CA LEU A 8 8.29 15.19 -20.04
C LEU A 8 6.80 15.28 -19.67
N TYR A 9 5.93 14.70 -20.50
CA TYR A 9 4.51 14.63 -20.22
C TYR A 9 4.22 13.81 -18.95
N ALA A 10 4.84 12.64 -18.82
CA ALA A 10 4.74 11.82 -17.62
C ALA A 10 5.25 12.55 -16.38
N LEU A 11 6.33 13.35 -16.50
CA LEU A 11 6.88 14.17 -15.42
C LEU A 11 5.86 15.20 -14.93
N ILE A 12 5.23 15.95 -15.84
CA ILE A 12 4.21 16.97 -15.50
C ILE A 12 3.03 16.30 -14.76
N LEU A 13 2.56 15.15 -15.25
CA LEU A 13 1.48 14.40 -14.60
C LEU A 13 1.93 13.83 -13.25
N SER A 14 3.17 13.38 -13.11
CA SER A 14 3.73 12.89 -11.83
C SER A 14 3.83 14.03 -10.80
N ILE A 15 4.25 15.24 -11.20
CA ILE A 15 4.25 16.42 -10.33
C ILE A 15 2.82 16.71 -9.84
N THR A 16 1.85 16.74 -10.76
CA THR A 16 0.45 16.98 -10.42
C THR A 16 -0.09 15.94 -9.44
N LEU A 17 0.20 14.67 -9.68
CA LEU A 17 -0.21 13.58 -8.81
C LEU A 17 0.43 13.69 -7.41
N ASN A 18 1.71 14.04 -7.33
CA ASN A 18 2.40 14.29 -6.06
C ASN A 18 1.73 15.43 -5.28
N ILE A 19 1.46 16.56 -5.93
CA ILE A 19 0.79 17.71 -5.32
C ILE A 19 -0.60 17.28 -4.80
N MET A 20 -1.40 16.62 -5.63
CA MET A 20 -2.73 16.14 -5.24
C MET A 20 -2.66 15.16 -4.05
N TYR A 21 -1.68 14.27 -4.05
CA TYR A 21 -1.51 13.31 -2.96
C TYR A 21 -1.14 14.02 -1.66
N PHE A 22 -0.16 14.93 -1.63
CA PHE A 22 0.31 15.56 -0.39
C PHE A 22 -0.59 16.66 0.17
N ILE A 23 -1.47 17.28 -0.65
CA ILE A 23 -2.46 18.26 -0.17
C ILE A 23 -3.60 17.57 0.61
N ARG A 24 -3.98 16.36 0.25
CA ARG A 24 -5.07 15.63 0.90
C ARG A 24 -4.66 15.05 2.25
N LYS A 25 -5.60 15.01 3.21
CA LYS A 25 -5.38 14.32 4.48
C LYS A 25 -5.25 12.81 4.23
N HIS A 26 -4.23 12.21 4.80
CA HIS A 26 -3.98 10.77 4.69
C HIS A 26 -4.19 10.07 6.02
N ILE A 27 -4.69 8.85 5.95
CA ILE A 27 -4.65 7.93 7.09
C ILE A 27 -3.20 7.51 7.30
N ASN A 28 -2.70 7.65 8.53
CA ASN A 28 -1.31 7.32 8.88
C ASN A 28 -1.09 5.79 8.92
N SER A 29 -1.22 5.15 7.76
CA SER A 29 -0.99 3.71 7.58
C SER A 29 0.43 3.41 7.09
N ASN A 30 0.91 2.18 7.33
CA ASN A 30 2.20 1.74 6.79
C ASN A 30 2.17 1.67 5.25
N GLU A 31 1.01 1.37 4.66
CA GLU A 31 0.77 1.36 3.22
C GLU A 31 1.00 2.76 2.64
N ALA A 32 0.33 3.79 3.20
CA ALA A 32 0.45 5.17 2.77
C ALA A 32 1.90 5.70 2.88
N LYS A 33 2.63 5.32 3.95
CA LYS A 33 4.04 5.71 4.12
C LYS A 33 4.96 5.14 3.04
N ILE A 34 4.72 3.92 2.60
CA ILE A 34 5.54 3.32 1.53
C ILE A 34 5.10 3.86 0.19
N PHE A 35 3.79 4.03 -0.02
CA PHE A 35 3.27 4.60 -1.26
C PHE A 35 3.82 6.02 -1.50
N SER A 36 3.89 6.87 -0.48
CA SER A 36 4.49 8.20 -0.60
C SER A 36 5.95 8.15 -1.05
N LYS A 37 6.73 7.12 -0.62
CA LYS A 37 8.11 6.90 -1.09
C LYS A 37 8.14 6.45 -2.55
N ILE A 38 7.22 5.58 -2.97
CA ILE A 38 7.09 5.15 -4.37
C ILE A 38 6.78 6.35 -5.25
N LEU A 39 5.81 7.16 -4.85
CA LEU A 39 5.38 8.35 -5.58
C LEU A 39 6.52 9.35 -5.78
N PHE A 40 7.24 9.69 -4.71
CA PHE A 40 8.38 10.60 -4.75
C PHE A 40 9.56 9.98 -5.53
N SER A 41 9.82 8.68 -5.36
CA SER A 41 10.86 7.96 -6.11
C SER A 41 10.59 7.99 -7.62
N ASN A 42 9.34 7.76 -8.05
CA ASN A 42 8.97 7.83 -9.47
C ASN A 42 9.19 9.23 -10.06
N LEU A 43 8.83 10.29 -9.33
CA LEU A 43 9.09 11.66 -9.76
C LEU A 43 10.61 11.88 -9.98
N LEU A 44 11.43 11.45 -9.03
CA LEU A 44 12.89 11.56 -9.11
C LEU A 44 13.43 10.73 -10.28
N GLY A 45 12.88 9.56 -10.54
CA GLY A 45 13.24 8.70 -11.66
C GLY A 45 13.00 9.33 -13.02
N LEU A 46 11.84 9.94 -13.22
CA LEU A 46 11.52 10.67 -14.46
C LEU A 46 12.48 11.86 -14.66
N MET A 47 12.85 12.57 -13.60
CA MET A 47 13.86 13.64 -13.67
C MET A 47 15.24 13.09 -14.04
N LEU A 48 15.68 11.99 -13.43
CA LEU A 48 16.97 11.37 -13.72
C LEU A 48 17.03 10.86 -15.16
N GLU A 49 15.96 10.25 -15.67
CA GLU A 49 15.91 9.78 -17.06
C GLU A 49 16.03 10.92 -18.06
N LEU A 50 15.30 12.03 -17.87
CA LEU A 50 15.43 13.23 -18.69
C LEU A 50 16.86 13.77 -18.65
N MET A 51 17.50 13.82 -17.47
CA MET A 51 18.87 14.25 -17.31
C MET A 51 19.87 13.30 -18.02
N CYS A 52 19.64 11.98 -17.97
CA CYS A 52 20.44 11.01 -18.71
C CYS A 52 20.41 11.28 -20.21
N ILE A 53 19.20 11.43 -20.77
CA ILE A 53 19.02 11.69 -22.21
C ILE A 53 19.65 13.03 -22.59
N TYR A 54 19.41 14.09 -21.81
CA TYR A 54 19.95 15.40 -22.06
C TYR A 54 21.50 15.39 -22.04
N MET A 55 22.12 14.76 -21.02
CA MET A 55 23.54 14.71 -20.86
C MET A 55 24.23 13.86 -21.95
N SER A 56 23.62 12.74 -22.33
CA SER A 56 24.13 11.88 -23.41
C SER A 56 24.03 12.51 -24.80
N ASN A 57 23.03 13.39 -25.01
CA ASN A 57 22.84 14.10 -26.27
C ASN A 57 23.74 15.36 -26.36
N LYS A 58 23.94 16.10 -25.26
CA LYS A 58 24.72 17.34 -25.21
C LYS A 58 26.23 17.10 -25.14
N PHE A 59 26.65 16.09 -24.38
CA PHE A 59 28.03 15.68 -24.20
C PHE A 59 28.25 14.34 -24.89
N SER A 60 29.50 13.90 -25.03
CA SER A 60 29.73 12.55 -25.54
C SER A 60 29.14 11.51 -24.58
N PRO A 61 28.61 10.39 -25.08
CA PRO A 61 28.04 9.32 -24.20
C PRO A 61 29.06 8.81 -23.18
N THR A 62 30.35 8.86 -23.47
CA THR A 62 31.46 8.46 -22.57
C THR A 62 31.87 9.53 -21.57
N SER A 63 31.21 10.70 -21.57
CA SER A 63 31.55 11.78 -20.64
C SER A 63 31.19 11.43 -19.19
N LEU A 64 31.97 11.95 -18.24
CA LEU A 64 31.70 11.77 -16.81
C LEU A 64 30.24 12.12 -16.40
N PRO A 65 29.66 13.26 -16.81
CA PRO A 65 28.28 13.58 -16.48
C PRO A 65 27.28 12.53 -16.99
N ALA A 66 27.43 12.07 -18.25
CA ALA A 66 26.54 11.06 -18.81
C ALA A 66 26.61 9.75 -18.00
N ILE A 67 27.80 9.31 -17.63
CA ILE A 67 28.01 8.09 -16.83
C ILE A 67 27.41 8.24 -15.42
N ILE A 68 27.61 9.39 -14.77
CA ILE A 68 27.09 9.64 -13.41
C ILE A 68 25.56 9.61 -13.40
N PHE A 69 24.90 10.35 -14.29
CA PHE A 69 23.42 10.37 -14.34
C PHE A 69 22.85 9.01 -14.72
N THR A 70 23.47 8.28 -15.63
CA THR A 70 23.05 6.94 -16.00
C THR A 70 23.18 5.96 -14.82
N ARG A 71 24.26 6.01 -14.05
CA ARG A 71 24.39 5.21 -12.83
C ARG A 71 23.36 5.59 -11.78
N ALA A 72 23.12 6.88 -11.57
CA ALA A 72 22.07 7.35 -10.65
C ALA A 72 20.69 6.83 -11.08
N TYR A 73 20.41 6.81 -12.38
CA TYR A 73 19.17 6.24 -12.91
C TYR A 73 19.05 4.72 -12.68
N LEU A 74 20.13 3.96 -12.88
CA LEU A 74 20.11 2.52 -12.59
C LEU A 74 19.90 2.23 -11.09
N ILE A 75 20.51 3.02 -10.20
CA ILE A 75 20.29 2.92 -8.75
C ILE A 75 18.83 3.26 -8.41
N TYR A 76 18.26 4.27 -9.07
CA TYR A 76 16.84 4.59 -8.92
C TYR A 76 15.96 3.39 -9.27
N LEU A 77 16.19 2.70 -10.39
CA LEU A 77 15.38 1.52 -10.76
C LEU A 77 15.43 0.43 -9.69
N ILE A 78 16.60 0.16 -9.10
CA ILE A 78 16.75 -0.79 -7.99
C ILE A 78 15.99 -0.28 -6.74
N THR A 79 16.01 1.02 -6.48
CA THR A 79 15.29 1.65 -5.35
C THR A 79 13.77 1.54 -5.52
N TYR A 80 13.28 1.75 -6.73
CA TYR A 80 11.86 1.58 -7.05
C TYR A 80 11.40 0.13 -6.82
N LEU A 81 12.19 -0.86 -7.27
CA LEU A 81 11.93 -2.28 -7.01
C LEU A 81 11.89 -2.60 -5.51
N LEU A 82 12.79 -2.01 -4.71
CA LEU A 82 12.75 -2.14 -3.25
C LEU A 82 11.43 -1.62 -2.67
N PHE A 83 11.01 -0.41 -3.02
CA PHE A 83 9.79 0.16 -2.47
C PHE A 83 8.55 -0.61 -2.91
N MET A 84 8.48 -1.08 -4.16
CA MET A 84 7.41 -1.96 -4.63
C MET A 84 7.39 -3.30 -3.88
N THR A 85 8.55 -3.88 -3.57
CA THR A 85 8.65 -5.10 -2.76
C THR A 85 8.14 -4.87 -1.35
N LEU A 86 8.54 -3.76 -0.71
CA LEU A 86 8.07 -3.39 0.62
C LEU A 86 6.56 -3.13 0.64
N TYR A 87 6.02 -2.49 -0.40
CA TYR A 87 4.59 -2.26 -0.54
C TYR A 87 3.80 -3.57 -0.63
N ASN A 88 4.26 -4.51 -1.46
CA ASN A 88 3.67 -5.84 -1.56
C ASN A 88 3.69 -6.58 -0.20
N TYR A 89 4.80 -6.49 0.54
CA TYR A 89 4.87 -7.10 1.88
C TYR A 89 3.91 -6.45 2.88
N VAL A 90 3.76 -5.13 2.85
CA VAL A 90 2.79 -4.43 3.71
C VAL A 90 1.38 -4.88 3.38
N LEU A 91 0.99 -4.92 2.12
CA LEU A 91 -0.33 -5.41 1.71
C LEU A 91 -0.60 -6.85 2.19
N CYS A 92 0.42 -7.71 2.13
CA CYS A 92 0.25 -9.13 2.44
C CYS A 92 0.34 -9.48 3.93
N TYR A 93 1.08 -8.70 4.73
CA TYR A 93 1.45 -9.10 6.11
C TYR A 93 1.02 -8.11 7.20
N THR A 94 0.49 -6.93 6.88
CA THR A 94 0.04 -5.93 7.87
C THR A 94 -1.39 -6.17 8.37
N THR A 95 -1.83 -7.40 8.51
CA THR A 95 -3.08 -7.70 9.22
C THR A 95 -2.82 -7.81 10.72
N GLU A 96 -3.80 -7.45 11.56
CA GLU A 96 -3.79 -7.20 13.02
C GLU A 96 -3.10 -8.24 13.94
N LYS A 97 -2.57 -9.33 13.43
CA LYS A 97 -1.90 -10.35 14.24
C LYS A 97 -0.41 -10.04 14.44
N GLN A 98 0.00 -9.93 15.70
CA GLN A 98 1.36 -9.61 16.14
C GLN A 98 2.48 -10.43 15.45
N LYS A 99 2.26 -11.74 15.23
CA LYS A 99 3.18 -12.63 14.50
C LYS A 99 3.42 -12.19 13.03
N LYS A 100 2.43 -11.61 12.37
CA LYS A 100 2.58 -11.11 11.00
C LYS A 100 3.40 -9.82 10.94
N LEU A 101 3.29 -8.98 11.96
CA LEU A 101 4.07 -7.74 12.07
C LEU A 101 5.58 -8.03 12.27
N GLU A 102 5.93 -9.02 13.07
CA GLU A 102 7.33 -9.45 13.24
C GLU A 102 7.90 -10.03 11.95
N HIS A 103 7.11 -10.84 11.26
CA HIS A 103 7.50 -11.37 9.96
C HIS A 103 7.75 -10.26 8.92
N TYR A 104 6.86 -9.25 8.87
CA TYR A 104 7.05 -8.07 8.02
C TYR A 104 8.35 -7.32 8.36
N LYS A 105 8.63 -7.07 9.66
CA LYS A 105 9.86 -6.39 10.09
C LYS A 105 11.11 -7.15 9.64
N LYS A 106 11.10 -8.48 9.75
CA LYS A 106 12.22 -9.34 9.29
C LYS A 106 12.40 -9.25 7.77
N LEU A 107 11.31 -9.40 7.00
CA LEU A 107 11.37 -9.28 5.53
C LEU A 107 11.85 -7.90 5.09
N ARG A 108 11.36 -6.84 5.73
CA ARG A 108 11.81 -5.48 5.46
C ARG A 108 13.32 -5.31 5.64
N ASN A 109 13.86 -5.79 6.76
CA ASN A 109 15.29 -5.66 7.04
C ASN A 109 16.14 -6.47 6.04
N ILE A 110 15.70 -7.68 5.68
CA ILE A 110 16.34 -8.50 4.64
C ILE A 110 16.33 -7.75 3.30
N SER A 111 15.20 -7.15 2.92
CA SER A 111 15.09 -6.38 1.67
C SER A 111 16.05 -5.19 1.61
N TYR A 112 16.23 -4.46 2.71
CA TYR A 112 17.21 -3.37 2.78
C TYR A 112 18.66 -3.87 2.65
N THR A 113 18.99 -5.02 3.27
CA THR A 113 20.32 -5.61 3.16
C THR A 113 20.60 -6.05 1.71
N ILE A 114 19.65 -6.73 1.06
CA ILE A 114 19.76 -7.13 -0.35
C ILE A 114 19.90 -5.90 -1.24
N TYR A 115 19.11 -4.86 -1.01
CA TYR A 115 19.20 -3.59 -1.74
C TYR A 115 20.59 -2.98 -1.65
N ALA A 116 21.18 -2.89 -0.46
CA ALA A 116 22.50 -2.35 -0.28
C ALA A 116 23.56 -3.12 -1.09
N VAL A 117 23.48 -4.47 -1.08
CA VAL A 117 24.35 -5.33 -1.89
C VAL A 117 24.13 -5.08 -3.39
N CYS A 118 22.86 -5.00 -3.85
CA CYS A 118 22.55 -4.75 -5.25
C CYS A 118 23.10 -3.38 -5.73
N VAL A 119 23.02 -2.34 -4.91
CA VAL A 119 23.58 -1.02 -5.23
C VAL A 119 25.10 -1.11 -5.39
N VAL A 120 25.81 -1.77 -4.46
CA VAL A 120 27.27 -1.93 -4.55
C VAL A 120 27.67 -2.70 -5.81
N VAL A 121 26.97 -3.80 -6.11
CA VAL A 121 27.23 -4.59 -7.34
C VAL A 121 26.96 -3.75 -8.59
N CYS A 122 25.84 -3.02 -8.65
CA CYS A 122 25.51 -2.15 -9.78
C CYS A 122 26.57 -1.06 -10.01
N MET A 123 27.15 -0.52 -8.93
CA MET A 123 28.23 0.48 -9.01
C MET A 123 29.56 -0.13 -9.50
N ALA A 124 29.84 -1.38 -9.16
CA ALA A 124 31.07 -2.07 -9.54
C ALA A 124 31.05 -2.58 -11.00
N LEU A 125 29.86 -2.89 -11.55
CA LEU A 125 29.77 -3.45 -12.90
C LEU A 125 30.03 -2.44 -13.99
N PRO A 126 30.67 -2.87 -15.13
CA PRO A 126 30.90 -2.01 -16.29
C PRO A 126 29.59 -1.47 -16.88
N LEU A 127 29.61 -0.21 -17.29
CA LEU A 127 28.51 0.49 -17.92
C LEU A 127 28.96 1.12 -19.22
N GLN A 128 28.23 0.89 -20.30
CA GLN A 128 28.40 1.55 -21.57
C GLN A 128 27.17 2.42 -21.84
N THR A 129 27.41 3.70 -22.06
CA THR A 129 26.39 4.69 -22.35
C THR A 129 26.41 5.02 -23.85
N GLU A 130 25.25 5.00 -24.44
CA GLU A 130 24.98 5.39 -25.83
C GLU A 130 24.10 6.65 -25.86
N LYS A 131 23.85 7.19 -27.06
CA LYS A 131 22.96 8.37 -27.19
C LYS A 131 21.55 8.01 -26.78
N GLY A 132 21.14 8.48 -25.59
CA GLY A 132 19.77 8.33 -25.05
C GLY A 132 19.47 7.00 -24.37
N TYR A 133 20.41 6.04 -24.30
CA TYR A 133 20.22 4.77 -23.61
C TYR A 133 21.53 4.19 -23.07
N ALA A 134 21.42 3.14 -22.28
CA ALA A 134 22.59 2.46 -21.73
C ALA A 134 22.53 0.94 -22.00
N ILE A 135 23.71 0.35 -22.15
CA ILE A 135 23.90 -1.09 -22.34
C ILE A 135 25.03 -1.60 -21.44
N GLY A 136 25.12 -2.91 -21.31
CA GLY A 136 26.22 -3.57 -20.63
C GLY A 136 25.82 -4.33 -19.37
N PRO A 137 26.82 -4.88 -18.64
CA PRO A 137 26.57 -5.73 -17.47
C PRO A 137 25.77 -5.08 -16.36
N ALA A 138 25.97 -3.77 -16.11
CA ALA A 138 25.19 -3.05 -15.09
C ALA A 138 23.69 -3.01 -15.42
N VAL A 139 23.32 -2.78 -16.68
CA VAL A 139 21.93 -2.76 -17.15
C VAL A 139 21.33 -4.18 -17.08
N ASN A 140 22.07 -5.19 -17.55
CA ASN A 140 21.63 -6.58 -17.47
C ASN A 140 21.41 -7.03 -16.02
N PHE A 141 22.21 -6.54 -15.08
CA PHE A 141 22.03 -6.79 -13.64
C PHE A 141 20.72 -6.22 -13.12
N VAL A 142 20.33 -5.00 -13.53
CA VAL A 142 19.02 -4.42 -13.15
C VAL A 142 17.87 -5.26 -13.69
N TYR A 143 17.94 -5.76 -14.93
CA TYR A 143 16.95 -6.69 -15.47
C TYR A 143 16.88 -8.01 -14.67
N LEU A 144 18.02 -8.55 -14.25
CA LEU A 144 18.08 -9.73 -13.39
C LEU A 144 17.39 -9.46 -12.04
N CYS A 145 17.70 -8.32 -11.39
CA CYS A 145 17.05 -7.91 -10.15
C CYS A 145 15.53 -7.79 -10.30
N SER A 146 15.06 -7.17 -11.40
CA SER A 146 13.62 -7.02 -11.66
C SER A 146 12.94 -8.39 -11.83
N THR A 147 13.56 -9.30 -12.55
CA THR A 147 13.04 -10.67 -12.74
C THR A 147 12.94 -11.42 -11.41
N ILE A 148 13.95 -11.32 -10.55
CA ILE A 148 13.94 -11.94 -9.21
C ILE A 148 12.83 -11.32 -8.36
N CYS A 149 12.70 -9.99 -8.32
CA CYS A 149 11.67 -9.30 -7.55
C CYS A 149 10.26 -9.71 -7.98
N ILE A 150 9.99 -9.80 -9.29
CA ILE A 150 8.70 -10.25 -9.81
C ILE A 150 8.35 -11.65 -9.28
N ASN A 151 9.30 -12.59 -9.35
CA ASN A 151 9.07 -13.94 -8.82
C ASN A 151 8.83 -13.95 -7.30
N VAL A 152 9.58 -13.13 -6.55
CA VAL A 152 9.40 -13.00 -5.10
C VAL A 152 8.02 -12.41 -4.75
N TRP A 153 7.46 -11.51 -5.56
CA TRP A 153 6.14 -10.92 -5.32
C TRP A 153 5.00 -11.91 -5.49
N PHE A 154 5.11 -12.87 -6.39
CA PHE A 154 4.09 -13.90 -6.57
C PHE A 154 3.87 -14.77 -5.34
N ILE A 155 4.93 -15.06 -4.57
CA ILE A 155 4.85 -15.94 -3.40
C ILE A 155 3.81 -15.43 -2.36
N PRO A 156 3.92 -14.20 -1.82
CA PRO A 156 2.95 -13.69 -0.86
C PRO A 156 1.57 -13.43 -1.47
N MET A 157 1.50 -13.06 -2.75
CA MET A 157 0.22 -12.83 -3.44
C MET A 157 -0.59 -14.13 -3.55
N ILE A 158 0.03 -15.23 -3.93
CA ILE A 158 -0.64 -16.55 -4.03
C ILE A 158 -1.03 -17.06 -2.63
N LYS A 159 -0.13 -16.94 -1.65
CA LYS A 159 -0.35 -17.43 -0.29
C LYS A 159 -1.51 -16.71 0.43
N ASN A 160 -1.66 -15.42 0.19
CA ASN A 160 -2.65 -14.58 0.88
C ASN A 160 -3.90 -14.27 0.03
N ARG A 161 -4.07 -14.87 -1.15
CA ARG A 161 -5.16 -14.59 -2.09
C ARG A 161 -6.58 -14.72 -1.51
N LYS A 162 -6.76 -15.53 -0.46
CA LYS A 162 -8.06 -15.75 0.21
C LYS A 162 -8.37 -14.72 1.29
N ILE A 163 -7.36 -13.98 1.76
CA ILE A 163 -7.47 -13.08 2.92
C ILE A 163 -7.58 -11.63 2.48
N ILE A 164 -6.98 -11.29 1.35
CA ILE A 164 -6.87 -9.92 0.84
C ILE A 164 -7.84 -9.74 -0.32
N GLU A 165 -8.53 -8.62 -0.33
CA GLU A 165 -9.41 -8.25 -1.45
C GLU A 165 -8.64 -8.27 -2.77
N HIS A 166 -9.17 -8.99 -3.75
CA HIS A 166 -8.58 -9.10 -5.09
C HIS A 166 -8.29 -7.73 -5.72
N LYS A 167 -9.12 -6.72 -5.44
CA LYS A 167 -8.96 -5.36 -5.93
C LYS A 167 -7.61 -4.73 -5.58
N LYS A 168 -7.03 -5.06 -4.42
CA LYS A 168 -5.73 -4.53 -3.98
C LYS A 168 -4.54 -5.10 -4.77
N PHE A 169 -4.69 -6.28 -5.38
CA PHE A 169 -3.63 -6.89 -6.19
C PHE A 169 -3.69 -6.52 -7.68
N VAL A 170 -4.81 -5.98 -8.15
CA VAL A 170 -4.97 -5.62 -9.57
C VAL A 170 -3.85 -4.74 -10.11
N PRO A 171 -3.42 -3.64 -9.43
CA PRO A 171 -2.30 -2.84 -9.92
C PRO A 171 -0.98 -3.61 -10.01
N LEU A 172 -0.72 -4.53 -9.08
CA LEU A 172 0.49 -5.34 -9.11
C LEU A 172 0.49 -6.34 -10.28
N TYR A 173 -0.64 -6.96 -10.59
CA TYR A 173 -0.76 -7.82 -11.78
C TYR A 173 -0.57 -7.03 -13.08
N ILE A 174 -1.18 -5.86 -13.18
CA ILE A 174 -1.01 -4.97 -14.34
C ILE A 174 0.46 -4.55 -14.46
N PHE A 175 1.12 -4.24 -13.35
CA PHE A 175 2.53 -3.88 -13.33
C PHE A 175 3.43 -5.00 -13.87
N ILE A 176 3.25 -6.22 -13.38
CA ILE A 176 4.02 -7.37 -13.84
C ILE A 176 3.82 -7.58 -15.35
N LEU A 177 2.57 -7.50 -15.83
CA LEU A 177 2.29 -7.63 -17.26
C LEU A 177 2.99 -6.56 -18.09
N LEU A 178 2.85 -5.29 -17.70
CA LEU A 178 3.43 -4.16 -18.43
C LEU A 178 4.95 -4.16 -18.40
N ILE A 179 5.57 -4.50 -17.27
CA ILE A 179 7.04 -4.58 -17.17
C ILE A 179 7.62 -5.67 -18.09
N ILE A 180 6.95 -6.82 -18.20
CA ILE A 180 7.36 -7.89 -19.11
C ILE A 180 7.28 -7.41 -20.56
N ILE A 181 6.18 -6.78 -20.95
CA ILE A 181 6.00 -6.23 -22.30
C ILE A 181 7.10 -5.19 -22.62
N VAL A 182 7.35 -4.24 -21.70
CA VAL A 182 8.34 -3.21 -21.89
C VAL A 182 9.77 -3.79 -21.91
N ALA A 183 10.07 -4.77 -21.06
CA ALA A 183 11.38 -5.44 -21.09
C ALA A 183 11.65 -6.12 -22.45
N ILE A 184 10.64 -6.76 -23.04
CA ILE A 184 10.74 -7.35 -24.39
C ILE A 184 10.97 -6.25 -25.44
N ILE A 185 10.18 -5.17 -25.40
CA ILE A 185 10.31 -4.05 -26.34
C ILE A 185 11.71 -3.42 -26.23
N GLN A 186 12.20 -3.13 -25.04
CA GLN A 186 13.52 -2.55 -24.84
C GLN A 186 14.67 -3.50 -25.20
N ARG A 187 14.45 -4.81 -25.13
CA ARG A 187 15.45 -5.77 -25.61
C ARG A 187 15.61 -5.72 -27.12
N ILE A 188 14.51 -5.46 -27.85
CA ILE A 188 14.51 -5.35 -29.32
C ILE A 188 14.93 -3.94 -29.75
N TYR A 189 14.43 -2.93 -29.06
CA TYR A 189 14.64 -1.51 -29.31
C TYR A 189 15.21 -0.80 -28.09
N PRO A 190 16.51 -0.88 -27.78
CA PRO A 190 17.12 -0.30 -26.58
C PRO A 190 16.92 1.21 -26.42
N GLN A 191 16.68 1.90 -27.54
CA GLN A 191 16.40 3.35 -27.56
C GLN A 191 15.00 3.71 -27.04
N ALA A 192 14.09 2.75 -26.89
CA ALA A 192 12.74 2.96 -26.39
C ALA A 192 12.73 2.86 -24.86
N THR A 193 13.18 3.91 -24.18
CA THR A 193 13.20 3.98 -22.70
C THR A 193 11.79 4.24 -22.18
N LEU A 194 11.02 3.17 -21.90
CA LEU A 194 9.61 3.22 -21.50
C LEU A 194 9.36 2.82 -20.05
N ILE A 195 10.38 2.34 -19.32
CA ILE A 195 10.22 1.76 -17.98
C ILE A 195 9.62 2.76 -16.99
N THR A 196 10.18 3.96 -16.89
CA THR A 196 9.71 4.99 -15.94
C THR A 196 8.31 5.51 -16.25
N ILE A 197 7.93 5.53 -17.53
CA ILE A 197 6.56 5.88 -17.95
C ILE A 197 5.58 4.81 -17.48
N VAL A 198 5.95 3.53 -17.60
CA VAL A 198 5.13 2.43 -17.08
C VAL A 198 5.09 2.44 -15.55
N GLU A 199 6.18 2.71 -14.88
CA GLU A 199 6.21 2.92 -13.43
C GLU A 199 5.27 4.05 -13.01
N PHE A 200 5.25 5.18 -13.72
CA PHE A 200 4.30 6.27 -13.48
C PHE A 200 2.85 5.81 -13.67
N LEU A 201 2.55 5.10 -14.77
CA LEU A 201 1.20 4.59 -15.03
C LEU A 201 0.70 3.70 -13.89
N ILE A 202 1.58 2.85 -13.36
CA ILE A 202 1.25 1.97 -12.23
C ILE A 202 1.02 2.77 -10.95
N VAL A 203 1.87 3.76 -10.67
CA VAL A 203 1.68 4.66 -9.51
C VAL A 203 0.33 5.38 -9.61
N PHE A 204 -0.04 5.83 -10.80
CA PHE A 204 -1.33 6.45 -11.07
C PHE A 204 -2.50 5.48 -10.81
N ILE A 205 -2.42 4.24 -11.30
CA ILE A 205 -3.44 3.20 -11.06
C ILE A 205 -3.50 2.87 -9.55
N MET A 206 -2.36 2.71 -8.87
CA MET A 206 -2.31 2.44 -7.43
C MET A 206 -2.98 3.56 -6.63
N TYR A 207 -2.73 4.82 -6.99
CA TYR A 207 -3.37 5.97 -6.34
C TYR A 207 -4.90 5.88 -6.43
N HIS A 208 -5.43 5.60 -7.61
CA HIS A 208 -6.89 5.56 -7.81
C HIS A 208 -7.56 4.30 -7.25
N THR A 209 -6.86 3.17 -7.21
CA THR A 209 -7.47 1.88 -6.80
C THR A 209 -7.28 1.54 -5.33
N ILE A 210 -6.14 1.90 -4.74
CA ILE A 210 -5.77 1.44 -3.39
C ILE A 210 -5.55 2.61 -2.44
N GLU A 211 -4.82 3.63 -2.90
CA GLU A 211 -4.31 4.70 -2.04
C GLU A 211 -5.17 5.97 -2.08
N ASN A 212 -6.32 5.93 -2.74
CA ASN A 212 -7.23 7.07 -2.75
C ASN A 212 -7.65 7.44 -1.32
N PRO A 213 -7.27 8.63 -0.80
CA PRO A 213 -7.55 9.03 0.56
C PRO A 213 -9.05 9.06 0.87
N ASP A 214 -9.86 9.51 -0.11
CA ASP A 214 -11.30 9.66 0.05
C ASP A 214 -11.97 8.28 0.23
N MET A 215 -11.54 7.27 -0.54
CA MET A 215 -12.05 5.91 -0.43
C MET A 215 -11.63 5.26 0.90
N LYS A 216 -10.40 5.49 1.36
CA LYS A 216 -9.93 5.00 2.66
C LYS A 216 -10.68 5.63 3.82
N MET A 217 -10.92 6.95 3.77
CA MET A 217 -11.72 7.64 4.78
C MET A 217 -13.17 7.14 4.80
N LEU A 218 -13.78 6.91 3.64
CA LEU A 218 -15.13 6.37 3.54
C LEU A 218 -15.22 4.97 4.17
N ASP A 219 -14.25 4.10 3.92
CA ASP A 219 -14.19 2.76 4.53
C ASP A 219 -14.03 2.82 6.06
N GLU A 220 -13.20 3.73 6.59
CA GLU A 220 -13.07 3.93 8.03
C GLU A 220 -14.36 4.48 8.68
N VAL A 221 -15.01 5.44 8.04
CA VAL A 221 -16.30 5.97 8.52
C VAL A 221 -17.36 4.88 8.51
N HIS A 222 -17.40 4.06 7.46
CA HIS A 222 -18.35 2.95 7.40
C HIS A 222 -18.09 1.93 8.51
N LYS A 223 -16.85 1.54 8.77
CA LYS A 223 -16.47 0.64 9.87
C LYS A 223 -16.84 1.23 11.23
N ALA A 224 -16.55 2.51 11.46
CA ALA A 224 -16.91 3.18 12.71
C ALA A 224 -18.43 3.22 12.90
N LYS A 225 -19.20 3.44 11.83
CA LYS A 225 -20.66 3.40 11.88
C LYS A 225 -21.18 2.02 12.27
N VAL A 226 -20.70 0.94 11.65
CA VAL A 226 -21.11 -0.44 11.97
C VAL A 226 -20.81 -0.78 13.43
N ILE A 227 -19.66 -0.38 13.96
CA ILE A 227 -19.30 -0.57 15.38
C ILE A 227 -20.27 0.20 16.29
N SER A 228 -20.59 1.44 15.93
CA SER A 228 -21.55 2.26 16.69
C SER A 228 -22.97 1.68 16.68
N ASP A 229 -23.42 1.21 15.53
CA ASP A 229 -24.75 0.60 15.39
C ASP A 229 -24.86 -0.69 16.23
N ASN A 230 -23.85 -1.56 16.18
CA ASN A 230 -23.79 -2.77 17.01
C ASN A 230 -23.79 -2.43 18.52
N ALA A 231 -23.00 -1.43 18.95
CA ALA A 231 -22.99 -1.00 20.34
C ALA A 231 -24.34 -0.42 20.80
N ASN A 232 -25.06 0.28 19.93
CA ASN A 232 -26.40 0.77 20.20
C ASN A 232 -27.42 -0.36 20.31
N GLU A 233 -27.34 -1.39 19.46
CA GLU A 233 -28.20 -2.58 19.56
C GLU A 233 -27.96 -3.34 20.88
N GLU A 234 -26.71 -3.57 21.27
CA GLU A 234 -26.34 -4.20 22.53
C GLU A 234 -26.88 -3.40 23.73
N LYS A 235 -26.73 -2.06 23.69
CA LYS A 235 -27.26 -1.17 24.72
C LYS A 235 -28.81 -1.27 24.82
N THR A 236 -29.48 -1.30 23.69
CA THR A 236 -30.95 -1.42 23.64
C THR A 236 -31.41 -2.75 24.20
N LEU A 237 -30.75 -3.85 23.84
CA LEU A 237 -31.04 -5.19 24.36
C LEU A 237 -30.81 -5.27 25.88
N PHE A 238 -29.70 -4.68 26.35
CA PHE A 238 -29.40 -4.60 27.78
C PHE A 238 -30.51 -3.85 28.56
N LEU A 239 -30.90 -2.67 28.07
CA LEU A 239 -31.98 -1.90 28.70
C LEU A 239 -33.34 -2.65 28.71
N TYR A 240 -33.65 -3.32 27.61
CA TYR A 240 -34.87 -4.16 27.53
C TYR A 240 -34.82 -5.28 28.56
N ASN A 241 -33.73 -6.00 28.68
CA ASN A 241 -33.57 -7.09 29.65
C ASN A 241 -33.67 -6.58 31.09
N MET A 242 -32.97 -5.47 31.42
CA MET A 242 -33.05 -4.83 32.73
C MET A 242 -34.46 -4.37 33.07
N THR A 243 -35.18 -3.79 32.11
CA THR A 243 -36.58 -3.35 32.32
C THR A 243 -37.47 -4.53 32.61
N ASN A 244 -37.29 -5.65 31.97
CA ASN A 244 -38.05 -6.87 32.23
C ASN A 244 -37.73 -7.50 33.61
N GLU A 245 -36.46 -7.51 34.01
CA GLU A 245 -36.06 -7.95 35.35
C GLU A 245 -36.66 -7.06 36.43
N ILE A 246 -36.53 -5.73 36.32
CA ILE A 246 -37.14 -4.78 37.26
C ILE A 246 -38.64 -5.00 37.37
N ARG A 247 -39.32 -5.16 36.21
CA ARG A 247 -40.77 -5.44 36.19
C ARG A 247 -41.11 -6.76 36.87
N GLY A 248 -40.28 -7.79 36.72
CA GLY A 248 -40.43 -9.07 37.44
C GLY A 248 -40.37 -8.89 38.96
N ILE A 249 -39.28 -8.25 39.41
CA ILE A 249 -39.06 -7.98 40.85
C ILE A 249 -40.18 -7.13 41.44
N THR A 250 -40.67 -6.12 40.71
CA THR A 250 -41.78 -5.27 41.17
C THR A 250 -43.06 -6.08 41.35
N LYS A 251 -43.38 -6.98 40.42
CA LYS A 251 -44.53 -7.87 40.54
C LYS A 251 -44.42 -8.83 41.73
N ASP A 252 -43.22 -9.33 42.01
CA ASP A 252 -43.01 -10.23 43.15
C ASP A 252 -43.17 -9.49 44.49
N ILE A 253 -42.66 -8.22 44.56
CA ILE A 253 -42.87 -7.34 45.72
C ILE A 253 -44.34 -7.02 45.91
N ASP A 254 -45.08 -6.66 44.87
CA ASP A 254 -46.53 -6.38 44.95
C ASP A 254 -47.29 -7.60 45.48
N LYS A 255 -46.97 -8.79 44.98
CA LYS A 255 -47.61 -10.04 45.42
C LYS A 255 -47.31 -10.38 46.89
N GLU A 256 -46.09 -10.13 47.33
CA GLU A 256 -45.69 -10.37 48.73
C GLU A 256 -46.32 -9.34 49.67
N THR A 257 -46.49 -8.11 49.23
CA THR A 257 -47.18 -7.03 49.96
C THR A 257 -48.65 -7.36 50.10
N ASP A 258 -49.34 -7.83 49.08
CA ASP A 258 -50.74 -8.27 49.13
C ASP A 258 -50.92 -9.45 50.09
N ASN A 259 -50.03 -10.44 50.09
CA ASN A 259 -50.08 -11.56 51.06
C ASN A 259 -49.92 -11.10 52.49
N ILE A 260 -49.05 -10.14 52.79
CA ILE A 260 -48.88 -9.59 54.14
C ILE A 260 -50.08 -8.79 54.59
N LEU A 261 -50.74 -8.05 53.70
CA LEU A 261 -51.99 -7.34 53.99
C LEU A 261 -53.13 -8.32 54.33
N ASP A 262 -53.27 -9.38 53.55
CA ASP A 262 -54.29 -10.43 53.80
C ASP A 262 -54.07 -11.17 55.13
N GLU A 263 -52.78 -11.48 55.48
CA GLU A 263 -52.47 -12.06 56.79
C GLU A 263 -52.76 -11.12 57.96
N THR A 264 -52.49 -9.80 57.75
CA THR A 264 -52.73 -8.79 58.78
C THR A 264 -54.22 -8.57 59.02
N ASP A 265 -55.03 -8.58 57.98
CA ASP A 265 -56.49 -8.45 58.11
C ASP A 265 -57.10 -9.72 58.66
N ASN A 266 -56.64 -10.92 58.37
CA ASN A 266 -57.02 -12.15 58.99
C ASN A 266 -56.74 -12.20 60.55
N LYS A 267 -55.57 -11.72 60.94
CA LYS A 267 -55.12 -11.57 62.33
C LYS A 267 -56.04 -10.57 63.08
N LYS A 268 -56.39 -9.44 62.50
CA LYS A 268 -57.37 -8.48 63.07
C LYS A 268 -58.76 -9.04 63.23
N LEU A 269 -59.22 -9.91 62.33
CA LEU A 269 -60.48 -10.59 62.42
C LEU A 269 -60.49 -11.65 63.52
N MET A 270 -59.41 -12.36 63.78
CA MET A 270 -59.24 -13.30 64.88
C MET A 270 -59.21 -12.65 66.28
N LEU A 271 -58.71 -11.46 66.38
CA LEU A 271 -58.57 -10.66 67.63
C LEU A 271 -59.92 -9.98 68.01
N LYS A 272 -60.90 -9.94 67.09
CA LYS A 272 -62.21 -9.37 67.32
C LYS A 272 -63.26 -10.42 67.66
N LYS A 273 -62.95 -11.70 67.76
CA LYS A 273 -63.76 -12.83 68.30
C LYS A 273 -63.26 -13.17 69.67
#